data_31f8a923ac577756d741886d2bb02df9
#
_entry.id   31f8a923ac577756d741886d2bb02df9
#
_cell.length_a   1.000
_cell.length_b   1.000
_cell.length_c   1.000
_cell.angle_alpha   90.00
_cell.angle_beta   90.00
_cell.angle_gamma   90.00
#
_symmetry.space_group_name_H-M   'P 1'
#
loop_
_entity.id
_entity.type
_entity.pdbx_description
1 polymer ?
#
loop_
_entity_poly.entity_id
_entity_poly.type
_entity_poly.pdbx_seq_one_letter_code
_entity_poly.pdbx_strand_id
1 'polypeptide(L)'
;MIMSKRVRFGLIGCGAIAKLHAVSIGEIEDAELVAAFDPYKPSLDKFVAEYGVKGCDTLEALLADPDVDAVSICTPSGLHTSQAVAAMKAGKHVVCEKPMSLTLAEADELIAAEKETGMKVCIISQYRFAAATQEVKRAIAAGAFGRITHASLSMRYFRANSYYDSGAWRATWAMDGGGAMMNQGIHGVDVFRYLLGPVKTINGLARCLTREKGGKPLEVEDAAAAVLEFENGALGVIEGSTTCYPGYPRRIVISGDKGSVVLEENSIVSWDLGDFECRLSVGAQAKNSGASDPMAIDNSGHVLQIGNLVRSILYGEELLATAYSGRLPLEIILGIYESSRSGKTVTL
;
A
#
# COMPACT_ATOMS: atom_id res chain seq x y z
N MET A 1 23.81 12.97 -28.96
CA MET A 1 22.61 12.76 -28.15
C MET A 1 22.96 11.66 -27.16
N ILE A 2 23.15 11.99 -25.91
CA ILE A 2 23.30 10.98 -24.85
C ILE A 2 21.90 10.39 -24.72
N MET A 3 21.70 9.12 -25.12
CA MET A 3 20.46 8.42 -24.85
C MET A 3 20.31 8.40 -23.32
N SER A 4 19.24 9.02 -22.79
CA SER A 4 18.95 8.96 -21.35
C SER A 4 18.76 7.49 -21.00
N LYS A 5 19.44 7.04 -19.96
CA LYS A 5 19.35 5.64 -19.53
C LYS A 5 18.00 5.46 -18.84
N ARG A 6 17.05 4.78 -19.51
CA ARG A 6 15.75 4.46 -18.95
C ARG A 6 15.80 3.17 -18.12
N VAL A 7 14.98 3.09 -17.09
CA VAL A 7 14.72 1.85 -16.37
C VAL A 7 13.64 1.07 -17.11
N ARG A 8 13.98 -0.12 -17.58
CA ARG A 8 13.10 -1.01 -18.35
C ARG A 8 12.38 -1.98 -17.41
N PHE A 9 11.06 -1.91 -17.42
CA PHE A 9 10.20 -2.69 -16.52
C PHE A 9 9.65 -3.94 -17.19
N GLY A 10 9.69 -5.07 -16.47
CA GLY A 10 8.87 -6.24 -16.70
C GLY A 10 7.67 -6.23 -15.74
N LEU A 11 6.47 -6.61 -16.19
CA LEU A 11 5.28 -6.67 -15.34
C LEU A 11 4.90 -8.13 -15.07
N ILE A 12 4.64 -8.46 -13.81
CA ILE A 12 4.27 -9.81 -13.35
C ILE A 12 2.83 -9.77 -12.83
N GLY A 13 1.92 -10.46 -13.54
CA GLY A 13 0.48 -10.47 -13.27
C GLY A 13 -0.28 -9.40 -14.04
N CYS A 14 -1.02 -9.78 -15.08
CA CYS A 14 -1.73 -8.88 -16.02
C CYS A 14 -3.20 -8.64 -15.60
N GLY A 15 -3.48 -8.55 -14.30
CA GLY A 15 -4.80 -8.30 -13.73
C GLY A 15 -5.23 -6.84 -13.75
N ALA A 16 -6.26 -6.50 -12.96
CA ALA A 16 -6.84 -5.16 -12.93
C ALA A 16 -5.83 -4.07 -12.53
N ILE A 17 -5.03 -4.30 -11.48
CA ILE A 17 -4.06 -3.32 -10.99
C ILE A 17 -2.87 -3.13 -11.95
N ALA A 18 -2.55 -4.14 -12.75
CA ALA A 18 -1.47 -4.10 -13.73
C ALA A 18 -1.63 -2.94 -14.74
N LYS A 19 -2.87 -2.61 -15.10
CA LYS A 19 -3.16 -1.48 -16.00
C LYS A 19 -2.75 -0.15 -15.40
N LEU A 20 -3.01 0.04 -14.10
CA LEU A 20 -2.61 1.24 -13.38
C LEU A 20 -1.08 1.37 -13.35
N HIS A 21 -0.36 0.27 -13.11
CA HIS A 21 1.11 0.25 -13.15
C HIS A 21 1.65 0.52 -14.54
N ALA A 22 1.07 -0.08 -15.59
CA ALA A 22 1.49 0.14 -16.97
C ALA A 22 1.35 1.61 -17.40
N VAL A 23 0.19 2.22 -17.10
CA VAL A 23 -0.05 3.65 -17.36
C VAL A 23 0.92 4.51 -16.56
N SER A 24 1.11 4.22 -15.27
CA SER A 24 2.02 4.97 -14.41
C SER A 24 3.48 4.92 -14.89
N ILE A 25 3.95 3.74 -15.31
CA ILE A 25 5.30 3.58 -15.87
C ILE A 25 5.44 4.39 -17.17
N GLY A 26 4.41 4.38 -18.03
CA GLY A 26 4.40 5.13 -19.29
C GLY A 26 4.41 6.65 -19.13
N GLU A 27 3.99 7.18 -17.98
CA GLU A 27 4.05 8.62 -17.66
C GLU A 27 5.39 9.07 -17.07
N ILE A 28 6.30 8.14 -16.76
CA ILE A 28 7.63 8.45 -16.20
C ILE A 28 8.64 8.54 -17.32
N GLU A 29 9.25 9.72 -17.53
CA GLU A 29 10.18 10.00 -18.65
C GLU A 29 11.35 9.01 -18.73
N ASP A 30 11.91 8.63 -17.58
CA ASP A 30 13.07 7.74 -17.47
C ASP A 30 12.67 6.26 -17.23
N ALA A 31 11.43 5.88 -17.57
CA ALA A 31 10.94 4.50 -17.47
C ALA A 31 10.34 4.01 -18.78
N GLU A 32 10.30 2.69 -18.95
CA GLU A 32 9.67 2.03 -20.08
C GLU A 32 9.16 0.65 -19.67
N LEU A 33 7.95 0.30 -20.06
CA LEU A 33 7.42 -1.06 -19.92
C LEU A 33 7.80 -1.87 -21.16
N VAL A 34 8.58 -2.96 -21.00
CA VAL A 34 9.15 -3.71 -22.14
C VAL A 34 8.65 -5.15 -22.22
N ALA A 35 8.25 -5.75 -21.09
CA ALA A 35 7.83 -7.14 -21.03
C ALA A 35 6.71 -7.37 -20.02
N ALA A 36 5.97 -8.46 -20.18
CA ALA A 36 4.95 -8.91 -19.23
C ALA A 36 4.88 -10.42 -19.14
N PHE A 37 4.45 -10.91 -17.97
CA PHE A 37 4.16 -12.31 -17.70
C PHE A 37 2.85 -12.45 -16.93
N ASP A 38 2.04 -13.42 -17.32
CA ASP A 38 0.89 -13.91 -16.55
C ASP A 38 0.71 -15.40 -16.87
N PRO A 39 0.51 -16.29 -15.86
CA PRO A 39 0.29 -17.71 -16.11
C PRO A 39 -1.03 -17.98 -16.85
N TYR A 40 -1.98 -17.04 -16.78
CA TYR A 40 -3.23 -17.13 -17.55
C TYR A 40 -3.05 -16.45 -18.91
N LYS A 41 -2.75 -17.26 -19.93
CA LYS A 41 -2.42 -16.82 -21.28
C LYS A 41 -3.39 -15.78 -21.87
N PRO A 42 -4.73 -15.88 -21.71
CA PRO A 42 -5.65 -14.86 -22.24
C PRO A 42 -5.45 -13.46 -21.60
N SER A 43 -5.07 -13.36 -20.32
CA SER A 43 -4.74 -12.08 -19.69
C SER A 43 -3.45 -11.51 -20.25
N LEU A 44 -2.42 -12.35 -20.41
CA LEU A 44 -1.16 -11.96 -21.01
C LEU A 44 -1.35 -11.44 -22.43
N ASP A 45 -2.04 -12.20 -23.30
CA ASP A 45 -2.25 -11.82 -24.70
C ASP A 45 -3.00 -10.49 -24.84
N LYS A 46 -4.03 -10.28 -24.00
CA LYS A 46 -4.75 -9.01 -23.96
C LYS A 46 -3.86 -7.86 -23.55
N PHE A 47 -3.05 -8.06 -22.50
CA PHE A 47 -2.13 -7.03 -21.97
C PHE A 47 -1.05 -6.68 -23.00
N VAL A 48 -0.45 -7.68 -23.63
CA VAL A 48 0.56 -7.51 -24.69
C VAL A 48 -0.01 -6.72 -25.87
N ALA A 49 -1.24 -7.06 -26.31
CA ALA A 49 -1.90 -6.35 -27.40
C ALA A 49 -2.24 -4.88 -27.04
N GLU A 50 -2.61 -4.62 -25.77
CA GLU A 50 -2.98 -3.28 -25.29
C GLU A 50 -1.76 -2.35 -25.13
N TYR A 51 -0.62 -2.88 -24.64
CA TYR A 51 0.56 -2.07 -24.31
C TYR A 51 1.74 -2.24 -25.29
N GLY A 52 1.68 -3.14 -26.23
CA GLY A 52 2.73 -3.34 -27.27
C GLY A 52 4.04 -3.90 -26.71
N VAL A 53 3.98 -4.64 -25.61
CA VAL A 53 5.15 -5.19 -24.91
C VAL A 53 5.41 -6.65 -25.25
N LYS A 54 6.60 -7.16 -24.94
CA LYS A 54 6.94 -8.58 -25.12
C LYS A 54 6.18 -9.45 -24.11
N GLY A 55 5.48 -10.47 -24.57
CA GLY A 55 4.92 -11.53 -23.70
C GLY A 55 5.97 -12.59 -23.39
N CYS A 56 6.14 -12.93 -22.11
CA CYS A 56 7.00 -14.01 -21.66
C CYS A 56 6.15 -15.23 -21.26
N ASP A 57 6.56 -16.43 -21.68
CA ASP A 57 5.79 -17.65 -21.42
C ASP A 57 5.96 -18.16 -19.97
N THR A 58 7.06 -17.80 -19.31
CA THR A 58 7.31 -18.14 -17.91
C THR A 58 7.87 -16.97 -17.13
N LEU A 59 7.76 -17.01 -15.79
CA LEU A 59 8.36 -16.02 -14.91
C LEU A 59 9.88 -16.00 -15.06
N GLU A 60 10.49 -17.17 -15.16
CA GLU A 60 11.95 -17.33 -15.32
C GLU A 60 12.43 -16.67 -16.62
N ALA A 61 11.66 -16.80 -17.72
CA ALA A 61 11.99 -16.15 -18.99
C ALA A 61 11.95 -14.62 -18.88
N LEU A 62 11.00 -14.05 -18.14
CA LEU A 62 10.95 -12.61 -17.87
C LEU A 62 12.12 -12.16 -17.00
N LEU A 63 12.43 -12.92 -15.93
CA LEU A 63 13.53 -12.58 -15.01
C LEU A 63 14.91 -12.75 -15.65
N ALA A 64 15.07 -13.67 -16.60
CA ALA A 64 16.31 -13.86 -17.34
C ALA A 64 16.51 -12.87 -18.50
N ASP A 65 15.48 -12.07 -18.84
CA ASP A 65 15.56 -11.12 -19.95
C ASP A 65 16.56 -9.99 -19.63
N PRO A 66 17.63 -9.81 -20.44
CA PRO A 66 18.61 -8.74 -20.24
C PRO A 66 18.05 -7.34 -20.52
N ASP A 67 16.90 -7.25 -21.19
CA ASP A 67 16.21 -6.00 -21.46
C ASP A 67 15.28 -5.58 -20.32
N VAL A 68 15.20 -6.32 -19.23
CA VAL A 68 14.46 -5.98 -18.01
C VAL A 68 15.44 -5.56 -16.91
N ASP A 69 15.30 -4.35 -16.37
CA ASP A 69 16.11 -3.82 -15.26
C ASP A 69 15.35 -3.90 -13.92
N ALA A 70 14.03 -3.76 -13.96
CA ALA A 70 13.14 -3.79 -12.80
C ALA A 70 11.87 -4.57 -13.11
N VAL A 71 11.22 -5.10 -12.09
CA VAL A 71 9.91 -5.73 -12.24
C VAL A 71 8.84 -5.02 -11.42
N SER A 72 7.60 -5.03 -11.93
CA SER A 72 6.41 -4.57 -11.23
C SER A 72 5.51 -5.78 -10.93
N ILE A 73 5.35 -6.13 -9.65
CA ILE A 73 4.61 -7.31 -9.19
C ILE A 73 3.18 -6.91 -8.86
N CYS A 74 2.23 -7.43 -9.66
CA CYS A 74 0.80 -7.12 -9.63
C CYS A 74 -0.06 -8.39 -9.43
N THR A 75 0.50 -9.41 -8.83
CA THR A 75 -0.10 -10.73 -8.60
C THR A 75 -0.95 -10.74 -7.31
N PRO A 76 -1.64 -11.86 -6.97
CA PRO A 76 -2.21 -12.05 -5.64
C PRO A 76 -1.16 -11.97 -4.54
N SER A 77 -1.55 -11.41 -3.38
CA SER A 77 -0.65 -11.05 -2.28
C SER A 77 0.24 -12.19 -1.77
N GLY A 78 -0.29 -13.43 -1.74
CA GLY A 78 0.46 -14.62 -1.31
C GLY A 78 1.63 -15.02 -2.21
N LEU A 79 1.79 -14.36 -3.39
CA LEU A 79 2.89 -14.61 -4.31
C LEU A 79 3.97 -13.52 -4.25
N HIS A 80 3.70 -12.40 -3.58
CA HIS A 80 4.56 -11.22 -3.63
C HIS A 80 5.98 -11.51 -3.15
N THR A 81 6.15 -12.11 -1.98
CA THR A 81 7.48 -12.38 -1.40
C THR A 81 8.31 -13.28 -2.30
N SER A 82 7.77 -14.43 -2.71
CA SER A 82 8.51 -15.40 -3.54
C SER A 82 8.95 -14.81 -4.88
N GLN A 83 8.06 -14.03 -5.52
CA GLN A 83 8.36 -13.37 -6.79
C GLN A 83 9.36 -12.23 -6.63
N ALA A 84 9.25 -11.42 -5.57
CA ALA A 84 10.19 -10.34 -5.28
C ALA A 84 11.59 -10.88 -4.98
N VAL A 85 11.69 -11.92 -4.16
CA VAL A 85 12.97 -12.58 -3.86
C VAL A 85 13.60 -13.19 -5.12
N ALA A 86 12.79 -13.87 -5.95
CA ALA A 86 13.29 -14.42 -7.22
C ALA A 86 13.79 -13.32 -8.17
N ALA A 87 13.07 -12.21 -8.27
CA ALA A 87 13.46 -11.08 -9.10
C ALA A 87 14.78 -10.46 -8.61
N MET A 88 14.93 -10.21 -7.31
CA MET A 88 16.16 -9.67 -6.75
C MET A 88 17.36 -10.60 -6.98
N LYS A 89 17.19 -11.91 -6.78
CA LYS A 89 18.23 -12.92 -7.06
C LYS A 89 18.62 -12.98 -8.55
N ALA A 90 17.70 -12.61 -9.44
CA ALA A 90 17.96 -12.45 -10.87
C ALA A 90 18.55 -11.06 -11.23
N GLY A 91 18.89 -10.22 -10.23
CA GLY A 91 19.48 -8.91 -10.44
C GLY A 91 18.48 -7.83 -10.88
N LYS A 92 17.17 -8.00 -10.60
CA LYS A 92 16.14 -7.05 -10.95
C LYS A 92 15.71 -6.23 -9.74
N HIS A 93 15.55 -4.90 -9.90
CA HIS A 93 14.88 -4.06 -8.92
C HIS A 93 13.38 -4.38 -8.88
N VAL A 94 12.69 -4.04 -7.79
CA VAL A 94 11.31 -4.47 -7.57
C VAL A 94 10.40 -3.31 -7.18
N VAL A 95 9.28 -3.16 -7.88
CA VAL A 95 8.05 -2.55 -7.37
C VAL A 95 7.11 -3.70 -7.00
N CYS A 96 6.60 -3.72 -5.79
CA CYS A 96 5.70 -4.76 -5.33
C CYS A 96 4.41 -4.16 -4.80
N GLU A 97 3.28 -4.70 -5.24
CA GLU A 97 1.97 -4.34 -4.68
C GLU A 97 1.89 -4.71 -3.20
N LYS A 98 0.96 -4.04 -2.52
CA LYS A 98 0.64 -4.26 -1.11
C LYS A 98 -0.43 -5.38 -0.95
N PRO A 99 -0.42 -6.06 0.20
CA PRO A 99 0.63 -6.11 1.22
C PRO A 99 1.90 -6.73 0.66
N MET A 100 3.06 -6.35 1.18
CA MET A 100 4.34 -6.88 0.69
C MET A 100 4.49 -8.39 0.87
N SER A 101 3.77 -8.94 1.86
CA SER A 101 3.77 -10.34 2.27
C SER A 101 2.53 -10.62 3.12
N LEU A 102 2.29 -11.88 3.48
CA LEU A 102 1.20 -12.28 4.37
C LEU A 102 1.63 -12.45 5.82
N THR A 103 2.92 -12.62 6.06
CA THR A 103 3.51 -12.84 7.40
C THR A 103 4.74 -11.96 7.62
N LEU A 104 5.09 -11.74 8.89
CA LEU A 104 6.33 -11.02 9.22
C LEU A 104 7.58 -11.79 8.81
N ALA A 105 7.55 -13.12 8.87
CA ALA A 105 8.68 -13.94 8.42
C ALA A 105 8.97 -13.76 6.93
N GLU A 106 7.93 -13.75 6.09
CA GLU A 106 8.07 -13.46 4.66
C GLU A 106 8.54 -12.02 4.40
N ALA A 107 8.05 -11.04 5.18
CA ALA A 107 8.53 -9.66 5.10
C ALA A 107 10.03 -9.57 5.44
N ASP A 108 10.46 -10.27 6.48
CA ASP A 108 11.86 -10.32 6.91
C ASP A 108 12.74 -11.05 5.87
N GLU A 109 12.23 -12.10 5.20
CA GLU A 109 12.89 -12.76 4.06
C GLU A 109 13.12 -11.79 2.89
N LEU A 110 12.09 -11.01 2.53
CA LEU A 110 12.18 -10.03 1.46
C LEU A 110 13.22 -8.93 1.77
N ILE A 111 13.22 -8.42 3.01
CA ILE A 111 14.21 -7.42 3.49
C ILE A 111 15.63 -8.01 3.48
N ALA A 112 15.79 -9.29 3.88
CA ALA A 112 17.07 -9.95 3.84
C ALA A 112 17.60 -10.11 2.41
N ALA A 113 16.72 -10.47 1.47
CA ALA A 113 17.08 -10.59 0.05
C ALA A 113 17.44 -9.24 -0.58
N GLU A 114 16.73 -8.13 -0.23
CA GLU A 114 17.11 -6.77 -0.63
C GLU A 114 18.54 -6.46 -0.19
N LYS A 115 18.87 -6.75 1.06
CA LYS A 115 20.21 -6.50 1.62
C LYS A 115 21.28 -7.38 0.97
N GLU A 116 20.99 -8.66 0.74
CA GLU A 116 21.91 -9.63 0.14
C GLU A 116 22.27 -9.28 -1.31
N THR A 117 21.24 -8.92 -2.10
CA THR A 117 21.41 -8.69 -3.54
C THR A 117 21.81 -7.25 -3.89
N GLY A 118 21.56 -6.29 -2.99
CA GLY A 118 21.72 -4.87 -3.25
C GLY A 118 20.68 -4.28 -4.22
N MET A 119 19.69 -5.09 -4.61
CA MET A 119 18.59 -4.61 -5.44
C MET A 119 17.63 -3.76 -4.60
N LYS A 120 17.05 -2.74 -5.22
CA LYS A 120 16.11 -1.84 -4.55
C LYS A 120 14.70 -2.40 -4.60
N VAL A 121 13.98 -2.31 -3.50
CA VAL A 121 12.57 -2.72 -3.39
C VAL A 121 11.71 -1.55 -2.97
N CYS A 122 10.65 -1.31 -3.72
CA CYS A 122 9.61 -0.32 -3.44
C CYS A 122 8.27 -1.01 -3.23
N ILE A 123 7.73 -0.95 -2.01
CA ILE A 123 6.39 -1.49 -1.70
C ILE A 123 5.36 -0.40 -1.91
N ILE A 124 4.29 -0.68 -2.66
CA ILE A 124 3.26 0.31 -2.97
C ILE A 124 2.65 0.89 -1.69
N SER A 125 2.89 2.19 -1.50
CA SER A 125 2.46 3.04 -0.38
C SER A 125 2.19 4.45 -0.92
N GLN A 126 1.45 4.53 -2.02
CA GLN A 126 1.28 5.72 -2.85
C GLN A 126 0.75 6.95 -2.10
N TYR A 127 -0.02 6.74 -1.04
CA TYR A 127 -0.57 7.86 -0.26
C TYR A 127 0.45 8.58 0.61
N ARG A 128 1.65 8.01 0.82
CA ARG A 128 2.76 8.77 1.42
C ARG A 128 3.21 9.92 0.53
N PHE A 129 3.07 9.78 -0.80
CA PHE A 129 3.46 10.78 -1.79
C PHE A 129 2.42 11.87 -1.99
N ALA A 130 1.23 11.74 -1.42
CA ALA A 130 0.19 12.76 -1.49
C ALA A 130 0.66 14.07 -0.82
N ALA A 131 0.45 15.21 -1.49
CA ALA A 131 0.86 16.51 -0.99
C ALA A 131 0.31 16.81 0.41
N ALA A 132 -0.94 16.42 0.68
CA ALA A 132 -1.54 16.58 2.00
C ALA A 132 -0.82 15.77 3.09
N THR A 133 -0.43 14.52 2.80
CA THR A 133 0.33 13.68 3.74
C THR A 133 1.71 14.30 4.00
N GLN A 134 2.39 14.79 2.98
CA GLN A 134 3.71 15.42 3.13
C GLN A 134 3.62 16.75 3.89
N GLU A 135 2.55 17.52 3.70
CA GLU A 135 2.33 18.77 4.43
C GLU A 135 2.09 18.51 5.94
N VAL A 136 1.28 17.49 6.29
CA VAL A 136 1.12 17.08 7.69
C VAL A 136 2.43 16.56 8.27
N LYS A 137 3.21 15.79 7.50
CA LYS A 137 4.55 15.32 7.93
C LYS A 137 5.48 16.48 8.22
N ARG A 138 5.45 17.55 7.40
CA ARG A 138 6.19 18.80 7.62
C ARG A 138 5.80 19.48 8.93
N ALA A 139 4.51 19.57 9.20
CA ALA A 139 4.00 20.18 10.44
C ALA A 139 4.40 19.38 11.69
N ILE A 140 4.36 18.05 11.62
CA ILE A 140 4.83 17.17 12.70
C ILE A 140 6.33 17.37 12.94
N ALA A 141 7.13 17.37 11.87
CA ALA A 141 8.58 17.57 11.97
C ALA A 141 8.96 18.93 12.53
N ALA A 142 8.16 19.96 12.27
CA ALA A 142 8.32 21.31 12.82
C ALA A 142 7.81 21.46 14.27
N GLY A 143 7.20 20.42 14.87
CA GLY A 143 6.62 20.48 16.21
C GLY A 143 5.37 21.33 16.34
N ALA A 144 4.68 21.61 15.21
CA ALA A 144 3.51 22.51 15.18
C ALA A 144 2.33 21.99 15.99
N PHE A 145 2.21 20.68 16.17
CA PHE A 145 1.20 20.05 17.02
C PHE A 145 1.51 20.18 18.54
N GLY A 146 2.73 20.59 18.91
CA GLY A 146 3.23 20.38 20.26
C GLY A 146 3.40 18.89 20.55
N ARG A 147 2.98 18.43 21.73
CA ARG A 147 2.93 17.00 22.05
C ARG A 147 1.68 16.38 21.42
N ILE A 148 1.85 15.48 20.47
CA ILE A 148 0.73 14.70 19.93
C ILE A 148 0.20 13.79 21.06
N THR A 149 -1.11 13.86 21.33
CA THR A 149 -1.79 13.12 22.40
C THR A 149 -2.75 12.07 21.88
N HIS A 150 -3.47 12.37 20.80
CA HIS A 150 -4.49 11.49 20.22
C HIS A 150 -4.43 11.48 18.71
N ALA A 151 -4.74 10.33 18.13
CA ALA A 151 -4.98 10.21 16.71
C ALA A 151 -6.05 9.16 16.40
N SER A 152 -6.79 9.33 15.32
CA SER A 152 -7.73 8.32 14.85
C SER A 152 -7.63 8.12 13.35
N LEU A 153 -7.81 6.87 12.93
CA LEU A 153 -7.93 6.43 11.55
C LEU A 153 -9.28 5.72 11.37
N SER A 154 -10.12 6.25 10.50
CA SER A 154 -11.42 5.66 10.14
C SER A 154 -11.44 5.30 8.66
N MET A 155 -11.76 4.03 8.36
CA MET A 155 -11.84 3.46 7.01
C MET A 155 -13.15 2.68 6.85
N ARG A 156 -14.27 3.41 6.78
CA ARG A 156 -15.62 2.86 6.67
C ARG A 156 -16.01 2.67 5.21
N TYR A 157 -15.42 1.68 4.58
CA TYR A 157 -15.63 1.37 3.17
C TYR A 157 -16.83 0.47 2.94
N PHE A 158 -17.26 0.37 1.69
CA PHE A 158 -18.26 -0.58 1.26
C PHE A 158 -17.74 -1.45 0.13
N ARG A 159 -17.92 -2.78 0.26
CA ARG A 159 -17.71 -3.73 -0.82
C ARG A 159 -18.91 -4.69 -0.86
N ALA A 160 -19.54 -4.82 -2.02
CA ALA A 160 -20.58 -5.82 -2.20
C ALA A 160 -19.99 -7.24 -2.22
N ASN A 161 -20.82 -8.28 -1.97
CA ASN A 161 -20.34 -9.67 -2.01
C ASN A 161 -19.72 -10.05 -3.36
N SER A 162 -20.23 -9.50 -4.47
CA SER A 162 -19.67 -9.69 -5.81
C SER A 162 -18.18 -9.28 -5.94
N TYR A 163 -17.70 -8.36 -5.11
CA TYR A 163 -16.29 -8.02 -5.05
C TYR A 163 -15.44 -9.22 -4.61
N TYR A 164 -15.91 -9.98 -3.64
CA TYR A 164 -15.19 -11.15 -3.13
C TYR A 164 -15.28 -12.35 -4.08
N ASP A 165 -16.36 -12.43 -4.86
CA ASP A 165 -16.53 -13.44 -5.92
C ASP A 165 -15.67 -13.20 -7.16
N SER A 166 -15.10 -12.01 -7.32
CA SER A 166 -14.31 -11.60 -8.51
C SER A 166 -12.95 -12.29 -8.65
N GLY A 167 -12.52 -13.08 -7.66
CA GLY A 167 -11.27 -13.84 -7.71
C GLY A 167 -11.18 -14.92 -6.64
N ALA A 168 -10.70 -16.09 -7.01
CA ALA A 168 -10.57 -17.22 -6.07
C ALA A 168 -9.70 -16.90 -4.84
N TRP A 169 -8.66 -16.10 -5.03
CA TRP A 169 -7.69 -15.71 -3.99
C TRP A 169 -8.24 -14.73 -2.96
N ARG A 170 -9.24 -13.90 -3.37
CA ARG A 170 -9.77 -12.84 -2.49
C ARG A 170 -10.41 -13.42 -1.23
N ALA A 171 -10.26 -12.69 -0.12
CA ALA A 171 -10.82 -13.03 1.19
C ALA A 171 -10.42 -14.42 1.69
N THR A 172 -9.22 -14.89 1.36
CA THR A 172 -8.65 -16.11 1.92
C THR A 172 -7.41 -15.79 2.76
N TRP A 173 -7.20 -16.47 3.87
CA TRP A 173 -5.98 -16.31 4.66
C TRP A 173 -4.73 -16.67 3.87
N ALA A 174 -4.82 -17.69 3.01
CA ALA A 174 -3.69 -18.24 2.27
C ALA A 174 -3.14 -17.32 1.17
N MET A 175 -3.99 -16.47 0.55
CA MET A 175 -3.60 -15.71 -0.63
C MET A 175 -3.85 -14.20 -0.51
N ASP A 176 -4.80 -13.78 0.35
CA ASP A 176 -5.08 -12.36 0.62
C ASP A 176 -4.49 -11.92 1.97
N GLY A 177 -4.30 -12.87 2.92
CA GLY A 177 -3.68 -12.63 4.22
C GLY A 177 -4.56 -11.90 5.23
N GLY A 178 -5.79 -11.58 4.86
CA GLY A 178 -6.77 -10.86 5.66
C GLY A 178 -7.86 -10.25 4.81
N GLY A 179 -8.72 -9.47 5.42
CA GLY A 179 -9.89 -8.88 4.78
C GLY A 179 -9.83 -7.35 4.71
N ALA A 180 -10.78 -6.69 5.37
CA ALA A 180 -10.94 -5.24 5.33
C ALA A 180 -9.68 -4.48 5.71
N MET A 181 -8.94 -4.93 6.74
CA MET A 181 -7.70 -4.28 7.19
C MET A 181 -6.54 -4.55 6.25
N MET A 182 -6.33 -5.82 5.84
CA MET A 182 -5.17 -6.20 5.05
C MET A 182 -5.28 -5.71 3.61
N ASN A 183 -6.43 -5.82 2.99
CA ASN A 183 -6.59 -5.49 1.57
C ASN A 183 -6.87 -3.99 1.36
N GLN A 184 -7.91 -3.43 2.03
CA GLN A 184 -8.29 -2.03 1.86
C GLN A 184 -7.64 -1.12 2.90
N GLY A 185 -7.56 -1.56 4.14
CA GLY A 185 -7.13 -0.77 5.28
C GLY A 185 -5.64 -0.48 5.34
N ILE A 186 -4.81 -1.35 4.77
CA ILE A 186 -3.35 -1.24 4.86
C ILE A 186 -2.82 0.13 4.39
N HIS A 187 -3.45 0.73 3.39
CA HIS A 187 -3.07 2.06 2.90
C HIS A 187 -3.27 3.16 3.96
N GLY A 188 -4.37 3.10 4.71
CA GLY A 188 -4.63 4.03 5.81
C GLY A 188 -3.70 3.78 6.99
N VAL A 189 -3.49 2.50 7.35
CA VAL A 189 -2.58 2.10 8.42
C VAL A 189 -1.15 2.55 8.11
N ASP A 190 -0.74 2.44 6.84
CA ASP A 190 0.55 2.90 6.37
C ASP A 190 0.77 4.40 6.58
N VAL A 191 -0.15 5.24 6.11
CA VAL A 191 -0.09 6.71 6.31
C VAL A 191 -0.15 7.06 7.79
N PHE A 192 -1.01 6.40 8.56
CA PHE A 192 -1.18 6.63 9.99
C PHE A 192 0.13 6.37 10.75
N ARG A 193 0.76 5.22 10.48
CA ARG A 193 2.07 4.86 11.04
C ARG A 193 3.19 5.78 10.55
N TYR A 194 3.18 6.15 9.26
CA TYR A 194 4.17 7.06 8.66
C TYR A 194 4.16 8.44 9.33
N LEU A 195 2.99 8.95 9.67
CA LEU A 195 2.84 10.25 10.33
C LEU A 195 3.18 10.20 11.81
N LEU A 196 2.70 9.19 12.54
CA LEU A 196 2.70 9.17 14.00
C LEU A 196 3.90 8.44 14.63
N GLY A 197 4.63 7.66 13.86
CA GLY A 197 5.78 6.90 14.35
C GLY A 197 5.43 5.48 14.85
N PRO A 198 6.36 4.83 15.58
CA PRO A 198 6.20 3.44 16.02
C PRO A 198 5.03 3.24 16.97
N VAL A 199 4.33 2.13 16.79
CA VAL A 199 3.31 1.63 17.73
C VAL A 199 3.98 0.72 18.73
N LYS A 200 3.63 0.87 20.02
CA LYS A 200 4.15 0.10 21.14
C LYS A 200 3.23 -1.04 21.53
N THR A 201 1.92 -0.76 21.66
CA THR A 201 0.93 -1.77 22.04
C THR A 201 -0.34 -1.66 21.21
N ILE A 202 -1.04 -2.79 21.04
CA ILE A 202 -2.29 -2.93 20.31
C ILE A 202 -3.29 -3.76 21.11
N ASN A 203 -4.53 -3.27 21.20
CA ASN A 203 -5.67 -4.04 21.67
C ASN A 203 -6.80 -3.90 20.66
N GLY A 204 -7.23 -5.01 20.04
CA GLY A 204 -8.16 -4.97 18.92
C GLY A 204 -9.06 -6.18 18.77
N LEU A 205 -10.10 -5.98 17.98
CA LEU A 205 -11.07 -6.99 17.55
C LEU A 205 -11.17 -6.96 16.03
N ALA A 206 -11.22 -8.14 15.43
CA ALA A 206 -11.47 -8.35 14.00
C ALA A 206 -12.48 -9.49 13.83
N ARG A 207 -13.51 -9.29 13.01
CA ARG A 207 -14.61 -10.25 12.81
C ARG A 207 -15.10 -10.21 11.36
N CYS A 208 -15.59 -11.35 10.88
CA CYS A 208 -16.50 -11.39 9.74
C CYS A 208 -17.93 -11.24 10.28
N LEU A 209 -18.63 -10.18 9.89
CA LEU A 209 -19.95 -9.84 10.41
C LEU A 209 -21.05 -10.09 9.39
N THR A 210 -20.84 -9.72 8.12
CA THR A 210 -21.93 -9.72 7.12
C THR A 210 -21.51 -10.13 5.72
N ARG A 211 -20.21 -10.09 5.39
CA ARG A 211 -19.74 -10.35 4.03
C ARG A 211 -19.62 -11.84 3.75
N GLU A 212 -19.95 -12.20 2.51
CA GLU A 212 -19.99 -13.57 2.04
C GLU A 212 -19.25 -13.72 0.71
N LYS A 213 -18.78 -14.94 0.44
CA LYS A 213 -18.23 -15.39 -0.82
C LYS A 213 -18.85 -16.74 -1.17
N GLY A 214 -19.48 -16.84 -2.34
CA GLY A 214 -20.17 -18.06 -2.74
C GLY A 214 -21.28 -18.48 -1.76
N GLY A 215 -21.97 -17.52 -1.11
CA GLY A 215 -23.03 -17.76 -0.14
C GLY A 215 -22.56 -18.29 1.23
N LYS A 216 -21.26 -18.14 1.55
CA LYS A 216 -20.69 -18.50 2.86
C LYS A 216 -19.98 -17.29 3.46
N PRO A 217 -19.97 -17.12 4.81
CA PRO A 217 -19.19 -16.08 5.47
C PRO A 217 -17.73 -16.12 5.00
N LEU A 218 -17.10 -14.94 4.89
CA LEU A 218 -15.67 -14.85 4.54
C LEU A 218 -14.81 -15.58 5.58
N GLU A 219 -13.68 -16.13 5.15
CA GLU A 219 -12.67 -16.69 6.06
C GLU A 219 -12.00 -15.59 6.89
N VAL A 220 -11.88 -14.39 6.33
CA VAL A 220 -11.20 -13.23 6.88
C VAL A 220 -12.19 -12.21 7.44
N GLU A 221 -11.71 -11.18 8.10
CA GLU A 221 -12.55 -10.14 8.68
C GLU A 221 -13.10 -9.17 7.60
N ASP A 222 -14.32 -8.69 7.83
CA ASP A 222 -14.93 -7.58 7.09
C ASP A 222 -15.03 -6.30 7.94
N ALA A 223 -14.71 -6.40 9.24
CA ALA A 223 -14.68 -5.30 10.18
C ALA A 223 -13.62 -5.53 11.28
N ALA A 224 -12.90 -4.46 11.64
CA ALA A 224 -11.98 -4.45 12.77
C ALA A 224 -11.94 -3.07 13.44
N ALA A 225 -11.64 -3.07 14.75
CA ALA A 225 -11.38 -1.88 15.53
C ALA A 225 -10.27 -2.15 16.55
N ALA A 226 -9.39 -1.18 16.78
CA ALA A 226 -8.26 -1.32 17.69
C ALA A 226 -7.92 0.00 18.40
N VAL A 227 -7.42 -0.11 19.62
CA VAL A 227 -6.76 0.95 20.37
C VAL A 227 -5.26 0.69 20.38
N LEU A 228 -4.47 1.73 20.19
CA LEU A 228 -3.02 1.72 20.07
C LEU A 228 -2.39 2.65 21.10
N GLU A 229 -1.23 2.28 21.61
CA GLU A 229 -0.29 3.18 22.26
C GLU A 229 0.93 3.33 21.36
N PHE A 230 1.32 4.57 21.06
CA PHE A 230 2.54 4.85 20.31
C PHE A 230 3.75 4.98 21.25
N GLU A 231 4.97 4.78 20.73
CA GLU A 231 6.21 4.96 21.49
C GLU A 231 6.36 6.37 22.07
N ASN A 232 5.81 7.40 21.42
CA ASN A 232 5.79 8.78 21.90
C ASN A 232 4.73 9.04 22.98
N GLY A 233 3.97 8.02 23.40
CA GLY A 233 2.92 8.06 24.42
C GLY A 233 1.57 8.56 23.93
N ALA A 234 1.39 8.83 22.64
CA ALA A 234 0.09 9.17 22.07
C ALA A 234 -0.83 7.94 22.05
N LEU A 235 -2.14 8.16 22.18
CA LEU A 235 -3.15 7.12 22.01
C LEU A 235 -3.73 7.18 20.60
N GLY A 236 -3.90 6.01 20.00
CA GLY A 236 -4.46 5.87 18.67
C GLY A 236 -5.72 5.00 18.64
N VAL A 237 -6.61 5.29 17.70
CA VAL A 237 -7.74 4.42 17.37
C VAL A 237 -7.72 4.13 15.87
N ILE A 238 -7.87 2.87 15.51
CA ILE A 238 -8.05 2.43 14.13
C ILE A 238 -9.38 1.70 14.03
N GLU A 239 -10.19 2.05 13.05
CA GLU A 239 -11.34 1.27 12.61
C GLU A 239 -11.29 1.06 11.10
N GLY A 240 -11.63 -0.15 10.66
CA GLY A 240 -11.69 -0.48 9.25
C GLY A 240 -12.81 -1.49 8.97
N SER A 241 -13.57 -1.25 7.91
CA SER A 241 -14.65 -2.13 7.51
C SER A 241 -14.94 -2.02 6.02
N THR A 242 -15.49 -3.10 5.45
CA THR A 242 -16.06 -3.13 4.10
C THR A 242 -17.58 -3.25 4.10
N THR A 243 -18.22 -3.14 5.28
CA THR A 243 -19.66 -3.31 5.46
C THR A 243 -20.46 -2.00 5.54
N CYS A 244 -19.77 -0.84 5.56
CA CYS A 244 -20.37 0.46 5.83
C CYS A 244 -20.93 1.10 4.55
N TYR A 245 -22.20 0.78 4.19
CA TYR A 245 -22.88 1.41 3.04
C TYR A 245 -23.14 2.91 3.30
N PRO A 246 -22.94 3.81 2.31
CA PRO A 246 -22.49 3.57 0.93
C PRO A 246 -20.96 3.56 0.77
N GLY A 247 -20.19 3.68 1.82
CA GLY A 247 -18.75 3.92 1.86
C GLY A 247 -18.44 5.39 2.15
N TYR A 248 -17.46 5.61 3.03
CA TYR A 248 -17.04 6.95 3.46
C TYR A 248 -15.55 7.13 3.19
N PRO A 249 -15.09 8.35 2.90
CA PRO A 249 -13.68 8.66 2.73
C PRO A 249 -12.86 8.21 3.95
N ARG A 250 -11.65 7.72 3.69
CA ARG A 250 -10.66 7.51 4.76
C ARG A 250 -10.43 8.82 5.48
N ARG A 251 -10.50 8.80 6.82
CA ARG A 251 -10.32 9.99 7.65
C ARG A 251 -9.23 9.73 8.68
N ILE A 252 -8.28 10.66 8.77
CA ILE A 252 -7.24 10.69 9.79
C ILE A 252 -7.38 12.00 10.55
N VAL A 253 -7.47 11.91 11.88
CA VAL A 253 -7.42 13.07 12.78
C VAL A 253 -6.19 12.94 13.65
N ILE A 254 -5.39 13.99 13.75
CA ILE A 254 -4.21 14.06 14.63
C ILE A 254 -4.36 15.28 15.51
N SER A 255 -4.26 15.08 16.82
CA SER A 255 -4.41 16.15 17.83
C SER A 255 -3.22 16.16 18.79
N GLY A 256 -2.72 17.34 19.01
CA GLY A 256 -1.71 17.66 20.03
C GLY A 256 -2.19 18.75 20.96
N ASP A 257 -1.36 19.12 21.93
CA ASP A 257 -1.66 20.16 22.91
C ASP A 257 -1.58 21.59 22.34
N LYS A 258 -1.10 21.74 21.09
CA LYS A 258 -1.03 23.05 20.39
C LYS A 258 -1.89 23.11 19.12
N GLY A 259 -2.52 22.02 18.72
CA GLY A 259 -3.39 22.06 17.57
C GLY A 259 -3.73 20.70 16.98
N SER A 260 -4.55 20.72 15.92
CA SER A 260 -5.09 19.51 15.30
C SER A 260 -5.19 19.66 13.78
N VAL A 261 -5.13 18.53 13.07
CA VAL A 261 -5.33 18.45 11.63
C VAL A 261 -6.27 17.29 11.30
N VAL A 262 -7.13 17.51 10.31
CA VAL A 262 -8.00 16.48 9.76
C VAL A 262 -7.69 16.28 8.29
N LEU A 263 -7.38 15.03 7.94
CA LEU A 263 -7.25 14.56 6.56
C LEU A 263 -8.46 13.72 6.16
N GLU A 264 -8.96 13.93 4.95
CA GLU A 264 -9.87 12.99 4.26
C GLU A 264 -9.26 12.62 2.91
N GLU A 265 -9.03 11.32 2.70
CA GLU A 265 -8.25 10.80 1.56
C GLU A 265 -6.93 11.56 1.39
N ASN A 266 -6.77 12.27 0.29
CA ASN A 266 -5.60 13.06 -0.05
C ASN A 266 -5.82 14.58 0.13
N SER A 267 -6.82 14.99 0.94
CA SER A 267 -7.19 16.40 1.17
C SER A 267 -7.08 16.77 2.64
N ILE A 268 -6.71 18.03 2.91
CA ILE A 268 -6.73 18.60 4.26
C ILE A 268 -8.10 19.26 4.44
N VAL A 269 -8.88 18.74 5.39
CA VAL A 269 -10.24 19.24 5.70
C VAL A 269 -10.20 20.33 6.76
N SER A 270 -9.34 20.17 7.77
CA SER A 270 -9.11 21.15 8.84
C SER A 270 -7.62 21.25 9.14
N TRP A 271 -7.18 22.49 9.47
CA TRP A 271 -5.80 22.79 9.82
C TRP A 271 -5.78 23.83 10.92
N ASP A 272 -5.70 23.38 12.16
CA ASP A 272 -5.78 24.22 13.36
C ASP A 272 -4.44 24.14 14.11
N LEU A 273 -3.37 24.70 13.52
CA LEU A 273 -2.00 24.68 14.05
C LEU A 273 -1.45 26.09 14.38
N GLY A 274 -2.33 26.98 14.87
CA GLY A 274 -1.94 28.34 15.25
C GLY A 274 -1.26 29.09 14.09
N ASP A 275 -0.09 29.64 14.32
CA ASP A 275 0.68 30.41 13.33
C ASP A 275 1.40 29.55 12.26
N PHE A 276 1.31 28.21 12.36
CA PHE A 276 1.93 27.33 11.38
C PHE A 276 1.02 27.17 10.16
N GLU A 277 1.26 27.98 9.14
CA GLU A 277 0.43 28.05 7.94
C GLU A 277 0.50 26.76 7.09
N CYS A 278 -0.65 26.36 6.57
CA CYS A 278 -0.78 25.31 5.56
C CYS A 278 -0.44 25.86 4.17
N ARG A 279 0.42 25.15 3.44
CA ARG A 279 0.81 25.53 2.06
C ARG A 279 -0.19 25.06 1.00
N LEU A 280 -1.22 24.29 1.41
CA LEU A 280 -2.24 23.71 0.54
C LEU A 280 -3.60 24.31 0.85
N SER A 281 -4.55 24.14 -0.06
CA SER A 281 -5.94 24.49 0.17
C SER A 281 -6.55 23.63 1.27
N VAL A 282 -7.24 24.27 2.22
CA VAL A 282 -7.94 23.62 3.34
C VAL A 282 -9.45 23.68 3.08
N GLY A 283 -10.18 22.65 3.52
CA GLY A 283 -11.64 22.56 3.42
C GLY A 283 -12.17 21.95 2.13
N ALA A 284 -11.30 21.47 1.23
CA ALA A 284 -11.72 20.73 0.05
C ALA A 284 -12.24 19.35 0.45
N GLN A 285 -13.48 19.03 0.05
CA GLN A 285 -13.98 17.66 0.20
C GLN A 285 -13.28 16.72 -0.79
N ALA A 286 -12.91 15.53 -0.33
CA ALA A 286 -12.34 14.51 -1.16
C ALA A 286 -13.31 14.12 -2.28
N LYS A 287 -12.92 14.38 -3.52
CA LYS A 287 -13.64 13.89 -4.71
C LYS A 287 -13.10 12.52 -5.06
N ASN A 288 -13.98 11.55 -5.31
CA ASN A 288 -13.65 10.19 -5.74
C ASN A 288 -12.72 9.45 -4.77
N SER A 289 -13.30 8.72 -3.84
CA SER A 289 -12.54 7.82 -2.96
C SER A 289 -12.71 6.36 -3.38
N GLY A 290 -11.67 5.54 -3.19
CA GLY A 290 -11.77 4.09 -3.27
C GLY A 290 -12.71 3.45 -2.24
N ALA A 291 -13.42 4.27 -1.45
CA ALA A 291 -14.32 3.82 -0.38
C ALA A 291 -15.52 2.99 -0.90
N SER A 292 -16.11 3.39 -2.02
CA SER A 292 -17.22 2.68 -2.67
C SER A 292 -16.83 1.94 -3.94
N ASP A 293 -15.83 2.45 -4.69
CA ASP A 293 -15.33 1.86 -5.93
C ASP A 293 -13.81 1.67 -5.89
N PRO A 294 -13.30 0.42 -5.82
CA PRO A 294 -11.87 0.15 -5.79
C PRO A 294 -11.14 0.53 -7.09
N MET A 295 -11.87 0.78 -8.20
CA MET A 295 -11.30 1.18 -9.49
C MET A 295 -11.21 2.71 -9.66
N ALA A 296 -11.77 3.49 -8.74
CA ALA A 296 -11.74 4.96 -8.77
C ALA A 296 -10.42 5.57 -8.25
N ILE A 297 -9.32 4.82 -8.33
CA ILE A 297 -7.99 5.27 -7.88
C ILE A 297 -7.31 5.95 -9.07
N ASP A 298 -6.92 7.22 -8.90
CA ASP A 298 -6.05 7.89 -9.87
C ASP A 298 -4.60 7.35 -9.77
N ASN A 299 -3.83 7.46 -10.84
CA ASN A 299 -2.48 6.92 -10.92
C ASN A 299 -1.40 7.88 -10.40
N SER A 300 -1.72 9.11 -10.04
CA SER A 300 -0.74 10.14 -9.68
C SER A 300 0.21 9.71 -8.56
N GLY A 301 -0.32 9.06 -7.53
CA GLY A 301 0.48 8.52 -6.44
C GLY A 301 1.43 7.40 -6.88
N HIS A 302 1.01 6.54 -7.81
CA HIS A 302 1.84 5.48 -8.38
C HIS A 302 2.95 6.07 -9.28
N VAL A 303 2.62 7.07 -10.11
CA VAL A 303 3.62 7.79 -10.92
C VAL A 303 4.71 8.39 -10.05
N LEU A 304 4.34 9.09 -8.97
CA LEU A 304 5.29 9.68 -8.04
C LEU A 304 6.17 8.62 -7.36
N GLN A 305 5.55 7.53 -6.93
CA GLN A 305 6.25 6.47 -6.19
C GLN A 305 7.16 5.64 -7.10
N ILE A 306 6.67 5.17 -8.25
CA ILE A 306 7.48 4.40 -9.21
C ILE A 306 8.60 5.31 -9.74
N GLY A 307 8.31 6.59 -10.01
CA GLY A 307 9.30 7.60 -10.36
C GLY A 307 10.37 7.79 -9.29
N ASN A 308 10.05 7.72 -8.00
CA ASN A 308 11.04 7.74 -6.92
C ASN A 308 11.95 6.50 -6.98
N LEU A 309 11.44 5.29 -7.28
CA LEU A 309 12.30 4.12 -7.51
C LEU A 309 13.20 4.33 -8.73
N VAL A 310 12.68 4.81 -9.84
CA VAL A 310 13.46 5.09 -11.06
C VAL A 310 14.59 6.07 -10.77
N ARG A 311 14.32 7.20 -10.12
CA ARG A 311 15.34 8.17 -9.72
C ARG A 311 16.31 7.60 -8.68
N SER A 312 15.84 6.71 -7.80
CA SER A 312 16.72 6.02 -6.87
C SER A 312 17.71 5.09 -7.60
N ILE A 313 17.26 4.39 -8.64
CA ILE A 313 18.13 3.52 -9.46
C ILE A 313 19.14 4.35 -10.25
N LEU A 314 18.69 5.39 -10.93
CA LEU A 314 19.51 6.15 -11.86
C LEU A 314 20.41 7.18 -11.18
N TYR A 315 19.93 7.83 -10.12
CA TYR A 315 20.55 9.01 -9.53
C TYR A 315 20.86 8.88 -8.05
N GLY A 316 20.49 7.74 -7.42
CA GLY A 316 20.75 7.52 -5.99
C GLY A 316 19.80 8.27 -5.05
N GLU A 317 18.64 8.73 -5.52
CA GLU A 317 17.62 9.36 -4.66
C GLU A 317 17.17 8.38 -3.57
N GLU A 318 16.90 8.89 -2.38
CA GLU A 318 16.40 8.07 -1.28
C GLU A 318 14.98 7.55 -1.56
N LEU A 319 14.75 6.26 -1.28
CA LEU A 319 13.43 5.65 -1.38
C LEU A 319 12.57 6.04 -0.19
N LEU A 320 11.41 6.64 -0.45
CA LEU A 320 10.42 6.96 0.59
C LEU A 320 9.64 5.74 1.07
N ALA A 321 9.46 4.74 0.22
CA ALA A 321 8.71 3.52 0.51
C ALA A 321 9.59 2.29 0.22
N THR A 322 10.34 1.82 1.23
CA THR A 322 11.26 0.68 1.18
C THR A 322 10.57 -0.62 1.59
N ALA A 323 11.22 -1.77 1.43
CA ALA A 323 10.78 -3.04 1.98
C ALA A 323 10.57 -2.95 3.50
N TYR A 324 11.54 -2.39 4.24
CA TYR A 324 11.40 -2.20 5.68
C TYR A 324 10.16 -1.37 6.03
N SER A 325 9.93 -0.27 5.33
CA SER A 325 8.77 0.58 5.60
C SER A 325 7.44 -0.07 5.23
N GLY A 326 7.41 -1.00 4.27
CA GLY A 326 6.24 -1.79 3.91
C GLY A 326 5.87 -2.87 4.94
N ARG A 327 6.85 -3.33 5.74
CA ARG A 327 6.64 -4.26 6.85
C ARG A 327 5.86 -3.63 8.01
N LEU A 328 6.00 -2.33 8.23
CA LEU A 328 5.46 -1.66 9.41
C LEU A 328 3.93 -1.63 9.48
N PRO A 329 3.17 -1.30 8.42
CA PRO A 329 1.71 -1.41 8.44
C PRO A 329 1.23 -2.87 8.56
N LEU A 330 1.96 -3.83 7.97
CA LEU A 330 1.68 -5.25 8.11
C LEU A 330 1.77 -5.70 9.57
N GLU A 331 2.81 -5.29 10.30
CA GLU A 331 3.02 -5.59 11.71
C GLU A 331 1.85 -5.12 12.58
N ILE A 332 1.33 -3.90 12.34
CA ILE A 332 0.16 -3.37 13.04
C ILE A 332 -1.09 -4.22 12.75
N ILE A 333 -1.34 -4.56 11.49
CA ILE A 333 -2.52 -5.33 11.11
C ILE A 333 -2.47 -6.76 11.69
N LEU A 334 -1.32 -7.43 11.59
CA LEU A 334 -1.13 -8.74 12.21
C LEU A 334 -1.23 -8.69 13.74
N GLY A 335 -0.77 -7.59 14.35
CA GLY A 335 -0.96 -7.33 15.78
C GLY A 335 -2.44 -7.19 16.17
N ILE A 336 -3.26 -6.53 15.34
CA ILE A 336 -4.72 -6.46 15.54
C ILE A 336 -5.34 -7.87 15.47
N TYR A 337 -4.96 -8.69 14.49
CA TYR A 337 -5.45 -10.05 14.35
C TYR A 337 -5.04 -10.94 15.53
N GLU A 338 -3.80 -10.83 16.00
CA GLU A 338 -3.31 -11.57 17.16
C GLU A 338 -4.03 -11.15 18.44
N SER A 339 -4.20 -9.84 18.67
CA SER A 339 -4.97 -9.34 19.81
C SER A 339 -6.42 -9.86 19.79
N SER A 340 -7.06 -9.86 18.61
CA SER A 340 -8.42 -10.36 18.42
C SER A 340 -8.55 -11.86 18.71
N ARG A 341 -7.53 -12.66 18.36
CA ARG A 341 -7.53 -14.13 18.59
C ARG A 341 -7.23 -14.48 20.05
N SER A 342 -6.24 -13.83 20.62
CA SER A 342 -5.77 -14.12 21.99
C SER A 342 -6.61 -13.47 23.08
N GLY A 343 -7.33 -12.38 22.76
CA GLY A 343 -8.01 -11.53 23.74
C GLY A 343 -7.06 -10.72 24.61
N LYS A 344 -5.78 -10.58 24.20
CA LYS A 344 -4.72 -9.91 24.94
C LYS A 344 -4.20 -8.71 24.20
N THR A 345 -3.62 -7.76 24.95
CA THR A 345 -2.80 -6.71 24.38
C THR A 345 -1.53 -7.32 23.75
N VAL A 346 -1.22 -6.89 22.53
CA VAL A 346 0.01 -7.25 21.80
C VAL A 346 1.01 -6.11 21.94
N THR A 347 2.26 -6.42 22.26
CA THR A 347 3.40 -5.50 22.21
C THR A 347 4.17 -5.76 20.92
N LEU A 348 4.46 -4.70 20.16
CA LEU A 348 5.23 -4.77 18.92
C LEU A 348 6.73 -4.57 19.14
#